data_ea653262cb32cc43755ff837a9339c18
#
_entry.id   ea653262cb32cc43755ff837a9339c18
#
_cell.length_a   1.000
_cell.length_b   1.000
_cell.length_c   1.000
_cell.angle_alpha   90.00
_cell.angle_beta   90.00
_cell.angle_gamma   90.00
#
_symmetry.space_group_name_H-M   'P 1'
#
loop_
_entity.id
_entity.type
_entity.pdbx_description
1 polymer ?
#
loop_
_entity_poly.entity_id
_entity_poly.type
_entity_poly.pdbx_seq_one_letter_code
_entity_poly.pdbx_strand_id
1 'polypeptide(L)'
;NICGAPSTRTFGSRTLAIGSRYAFCDVTNYWIDNASKDDFYAIKCAYGGTAIATGVTADKLPVWYADATWIKTHNAYKGDDITQEAYKNNNSLTKNLTEGLASLVEGTLAAVEGGYDVKAIMWHQGESDRNAASSYYVNFKTMIEYMRQAIYEITGDEADKTLPFIFGTICHSSTQYNAQVEKAQ
;
A
#
# COMPACT_ATOMS: atom_id res chain seq x y z
N ASN A 1 -0.34 -9.31 -16.23
CA ASN A 1 0.31 -8.08 -16.61
C ASN A 1 -0.42 -6.88 -16.01
N ILE A 2 -0.08 -6.52 -14.79
CA ILE A 2 -0.78 -5.48 -14.03
C ILE A 2 -0.22 -4.09 -14.36
N CYS A 3 1.05 -4.02 -14.66
CA CYS A 3 1.74 -2.75 -14.92
C CYS A 3 1.91 -2.43 -16.40
N GLY A 4 1.95 -3.41 -17.27
CA GLY A 4 2.26 -3.23 -18.68
C GLY A 4 1.06 -3.11 -19.61
N ALA A 5 -0.13 -3.42 -19.17
CA ALA A 5 -1.30 -3.14 -19.99
C ALA A 5 -1.51 -1.63 -20.05
N PRO A 6 -1.64 -1.04 -21.24
CA PRO A 6 -2.23 0.28 -21.35
C PRO A 6 -3.59 0.18 -20.66
N SER A 7 -3.66 0.60 -19.43
CA SER A 7 -4.90 0.42 -18.70
C SER A 7 -5.87 1.47 -19.19
N THR A 8 -6.80 1.03 -19.98
CA THR A 8 -8.12 1.64 -20.08
C THR A 8 -8.89 1.55 -18.77
N ARG A 9 -8.25 1.03 -17.69
CA ARG A 9 -8.87 0.92 -16.39
C ARG A 9 -8.85 2.28 -15.72
N THR A 10 -10.00 2.76 -15.41
CA THR A 10 -10.23 3.88 -14.50
C THR A 10 -9.72 3.51 -13.11
N PHE A 11 -8.76 4.25 -12.60
CA PHE A 11 -8.45 4.26 -11.19
C PHE A 11 -9.41 5.26 -10.52
N GLY A 12 -10.46 4.74 -9.91
CA GLY A 12 -11.57 5.57 -9.49
C GLY A 12 -12.36 6.10 -10.70
N SER A 13 -12.90 7.30 -10.62
CA SER A 13 -13.63 7.96 -11.71
C SER A 13 -12.73 8.70 -12.71
N ARG A 14 -11.41 8.55 -12.63
CA ARG A 14 -10.46 9.26 -13.50
C ARG A 14 -9.91 8.33 -14.56
N THR A 15 -10.10 8.68 -15.81
CA THR A 15 -9.38 8.09 -16.92
C THR A 15 -7.92 8.54 -16.79
N LEU A 16 -7.00 7.57 -16.72
CA LEU A 16 -5.58 7.89 -16.76
C LEU A 16 -5.26 8.45 -18.14
N ALA A 17 -4.71 9.65 -18.19
CA ALA A 17 -4.17 10.22 -19.41
C ALA A 17 -3.01 9.35 -19.93
N ILE A 18 -2.76 9.41 -21.24
CA ILE A 18 -1.57 8.81 -21.83
C ILE A 18 -0.35 9.37 -21.09
N GLY A 19 0.46 8.48 -20.50
CA GLY A 19 1.60 8.84 -19.65
C GLY A 19 1.35 8.81 -18.15
N SER A 20 0.10 8.69 -17.69
CA SER A 20 -0.19 8.45 -16.26
C SER A 20 0.04 6.99 -15.94
N ARG A 21 1.26 6.64 -15.63
CA ARG A 21 1.63 5.29 -15.23
C ARG A 21 1.49 5.12 -13.73
N TYR A 22 1.26 3.89 -13.28
CA TYR A 22 1.48 3.53 -11.90
C TYR A 22 2.95 3.83 -11.56
N ALA A 23 3.21 4.48 -10.42
CA ALA A 23 4.54 5.00 -10.06
C ALA A 23 5.66 3.96 -10.13
N PHE A 24 5.34 2.68 -9.93
CA PHE A 24 6.31 1.59 -9.95
C PHE A 24 6.24 0.70 -11.20
N CYS A 25 5.50 1.10 -12.23
CA CYS A 25 5.40 0.31 -13.46
C CYS A 25 6.76 0.02 -14.09
N ASP A 26 7.62 1.02 -14.15
CA ASP A 26 8.92 0.87 -14.81
C ASP A 26 9.85 -0.06 -14.02
N VAL A 27 9.81 0.00 -12.68
CA VAL A 27 10.54 -0.93 -11.81
C VAL A 27 10.01 -2.35 -11.96
N THR A 28 8.69 -2.50 -11.97
CA THR A 28 8.03 -3.80 -12.12
C THR A 28 8.31 -4.41 -13.49
N ASN A 29 8.23 -3.61 -14.57
CA ASN A 29 8.56 -4.08 -15.91
C ASN A 29 10.03 -4.47 -16.03
N TYR A 30 10.94 -3.70 -15.42
CA TYR A 30 12.35 -4.04 -15.40
C TYR A 30 12.60 -5.40 -14.74
N TRP A 31 11.91 -5.70 -13.63
CA TRP A 31 12.00 -6.99 -12.97
C TRP A 31 11.44 -8.12 -13.84
N ILE A 32 10.29 -7.94 -14.45
CA ILE A 32 9.70 -8.94 -15.37
C ILE A 32 10.66 -9.25 -16.50
N ASP A 33 11.29 -8.24 -17.08
CA ASP A 33 12.15 -8.40 -18.25
C ASP A 33 13.54 -8.97 -17.92
N ASN A 34 14.04 -8.76 -16.70
CA ASN A 34 15.44 -9.02 -16.37
C ASN A 34 15.68 -10.04 -15.24
N ALA A 35 14.74 -10.26 -14.37
CA ALA A 35 15.02 -10.96 -13.12
C ALA A 35 14.51 -12.39 -13.04
N SER A 36 13.61 -12.81 -13.91
CA SER A 36 12.98 -14.11 -13.68
C SER A 36 12.44 -14.75 -14.95
N LYS A 37 12.53 -16.08 -14.97
CA LYS A 37 11.78 -16.95 -15.87
C LYS A 37 10.43 -17.35 -15.28
N ASP A 38 10.16 -16.90 -14.05
CA ASP A 38 9.00 -17.27 -13.25
C ASP A 38 7.89 -16.23 -13.38
N ASP A 39 6.68 -16.61 -13.05
CA ASP A 39 5.55 -15.69 -13.02
C ASP A 39 5.76 -14.59 -11.98
N PHE A 40 5.39 -13.38 -12.33
CA PHE A 40 5.48 -12.22 -11.47
C PHE A 40 4.09 -11.67 -11.11
N TYR A 41 3.84 -11.49 -9.85
CA TYR A 41 2.59 -10.96 -9.32
C TYR A 41 2.83 -9.62 -8.63
N ALA A 42 1.96 -8.65 -8.90
CA ALA A 42 1.94 -7.38 -8.19
C ALA A 42 0.60 -7.22 -7.46
N ILE A 43 0.65 -7.19 -6.14
CA ILE A 43 -0.52 -6.95 -5.29
C ILE A 43 -0.61 -5.46 -5.03
N LYS A 44 -1.73 -4.84 -5.41
CA LYS A 44 -1.93 -3.41 -5.26
C LYS A 44 -3.00 -3.08 -4.24
N CYS A 45 -2.60 -2.42 -3.16
CA CYS A 45 -3.50 -1.76 -2.23
C CYS A 45 -3.22 -0.25 -2.26
N ALA A 46 -4.17 0.54 -2.74
CA ALA A 46 -4.00 1.99 -2.82
C ALA A 46 -5.35 2.71 -2.79
N TYR A 47 -5.43 3.78 -2.01
CA TYR A 47 -6.58 4.66 -1.96
C TYR A 47 -6.10 6.13 -1.92
N GLY A 48 -6.59 6.94 -2.86
CA GLY A 48 -6.14 8.33 -3.01
C GLY A 48 -6.55 9.21 -1.83
N GLY A 49 -5.65 10.09 -1.40
CA GLY A 49 -5.91 11.04 -0.32
C GLY A 49 -5.73 10.47 1.10
N THR A 50 -5.19 9.27 1.23
CA THR A 50 -5.00 8.61 2.53
C THR A 50 -3.68 9.01 3.19
N ALA A 51 -3.67 9.08 4.52
CA ALA A 51 -2.52 9.40 5.34
C ALA A 51 -2.04 8.19 6.14
N ILE A 52 -0.79 8.26 6.64
CA ILE A 52 -0.33 7.35 7.69
C ILE A 52 -0.87 7.81 9.04
N ALA A 53 -0.84 9.12 9.31
CA ALA A 53 -1.36 9.68 10.56
C ALA A 53 -2.88 9.70 10.61
N THR A 54 -3.44 9.50 11.80
CA THR A 54 -4.86 9.69 12.07
C THR A 54 -5.22 11.17 12.18
N GLY A 55 -6.46 11.53 11.84
CA GLY A 55 -7.00 12.88 12.05
C GLY A 55 -6.50 13.96 11.09
N VAL A 56 -5.72 13.61 10.06
CA VAL A 56 -5.20 14.58 9.06
C VAL A 56 -5.93 14.52 7.73
N THR A 57 -6.70 13.50 7.51
CA THR A 57 -7.59 13.34 6.36
C THR A 57 -9.04 13.32 6.80
N ALA A 58 -9.96 13.46 5.86
CA ALA A 58 -11.39 13.40 6.18
C ALA A 58 -11.74 12.09 6.90
N ASP A 59 -12.60 12.16 7.91
CA ASP A 59 -12.98 11.05 8.78
C ASP A 59 -13.50 9.79 8.06
N LYS A 60 -13.88 9.95 6.81
CA LYS A 60 -14.40 8.87 5.97
C LYS A 60 -13.31 8.12 5.21
N LEU A 61 -12.09 8.64 5.18
CA LEU A 61 -10.99 7.99 4.48
C LEU A 61 -10.28 6.99 5.40
N PRO A 62 -9.90 5.84 4.86
CA PRO A 62 -9.05 4.91 5.59
C PRO A 62 -7.65 5.52 5.80
N VAL A 63 -6.91 4.96 6.73
CA VAL A 63 -5.53 5.38 7.05
C VAL A 63 -4.58 4.19 7.04
N TRP A 64 -3.28 4.49 6.98
CA TRP A 64 -2.20 3.51 7.07
C TRP A 64 -1.60 3.42 8.48
N TYR A 65 -2.30 3.94 9.48
CA TYR A 65 -1.84 3.96 10.86
C TYR A 65 -1.80 2.55 11.44
N ALA A 66 -0.62 2.08 11.83
CA ALA A 66 -0.37 0.68 12.17
C ALA A 66 -0.16 0.44 13.68
N ASP A 67 -0.75 1.27 14.53
CA ASP A 67 -0.81 1.00 15.97
C ASP A 67 -1.80 -0.13 16.27
N ALA A 68 -1.32 -1.19 16.93
CA ALA A 68 -2.11 -2.38 17.18
C ALA A 68 -3.35 -2.13 18.04
N THR A 69 -3.29 -1.18 18.98
CA THR A 69 -4.43 -0.81 19.82
C THR A 69 -5.46 -0.04 19.01
N TRP A 70 -4.98 0.89 18.20
CA TRP A 70 -5.86 1.65 17.32
C TRP A 70 -6.57 0.75 16.31
N ILE A 71 -5.82 -0.18 15.68
CA ILE A 71 -6.39 -1.16 14.73
C ILE A 71 -7.51 -1.97 15.38
N LYS A 72 -7.30 -2.50 16.59
CA LYS A 72 -8.31 -3.30 17.31
C LYS A 72 -9.60 -2.51 17.57
N THR A 73 -9.49 -1.22 17.81
CA THR A 73 -10.64 -0.37 18.16
C THR A 73 -11.33 0.26 16.96
N HIS A 74 -10.62 0.44 15.84
CA HIS A 74 -11.10 1.14 14.65
C HIS A 74 -11.25 0.25 13.43
N ASN A 75 -10.74 -0.96 13.47
CA ASN A 75 -10.92 -1.91 12.40
C ASN A 75 -12.32 -2.51 12.46
N ALA A 76 -13.24 -1.93 11.71
CA ALA A 76 -14.59 -2.44 11.56
C ALA A 76 -14.67 -3.61 10.56
N TYR A 77 -13.55 -4.01 9.98
CA TYR A 77 -13.49 -5.11 9.04
C TYR A 77 -13.72 -6.43 9.80
N LYS A 78 -14.84 -7.00 9.55
CA LYS A 78 -15.21 -8.34 10.02
C LYS A 78 -15.70 -9.12 8.81
N GLY A 79 -14.83 -9.85 8.16
CA GLY A 79 -15.31 -10.76 7.13
C GLY A 79 -14.48 -10.76 5.86
N ASP A 80 -14.79 -11.73 5.08
CA ASP A 80 -14.02 -12.25 3.97
C ASP A 80 -14.18 -11.46 2.66
N ASP A 81 -14.96 -10.38 2.66
CA ASP A 81 -15.29 -9.66 1.44
C ASP A 81 -14.62 -8.28 1.37
N ILE A 82 -13.39 -8.25 0.84
CA ILE A 82 -12.68 -7.02 0.46
C ILE A 82 -13.06 -6.64 -0.97
N THR A 83 -14.32 -6.69 -1.32
CA THR A 83 -14.71 -6.22 -2.65
C THR A 83 -14.57 -4.71 -2.75
N GLN A 84 -14.20 -4.22 -3.93
CA GLN A 84 -14.15 -2.77 -4.19
C GLN A 84 -15.48 -2.07 -3.90
N GLU A 85 -16.59 -2.78 -3.93
CA GLU A 85 -17.90 -2.22 -3.61
C GLU A 85 -18.13 -2.07 -2.12
N ALA A 86 -17.67 -3.00 -1.30
CA ALA A 86 -17.65 -2.84 0.15
C ALA A 86 -16.80 -1.62 0.55
N TYR A 87 -15.67 -1.42 -0.12
CA TYR A 87 -14.81 -0.23 0.03
C TYR A 87 -15.51 1.07 -0.37
N LYS A 88 -16.32 1.06 -1.42
CA LYS A 88 -17.01 2.25 -1.95
C LYS A 88 -18.27 2.61 -1.17
N ASN A 89 -18.99 1.60 -0.71
CA ASN A 89 -20.35 1.78 -0.21
C ASN A 89 -20.46 1.75 1.31
N ASN A 90 -19.42 1.31 2.01
CA ASN A 90 -19.48 1.19 3.46
C ASN A 90 -18.33 1.94 4.13
N ASN A 91 -18.60 3.17 4.55
CA ASN A 91 -17.69 4.03 5.29
C ASN A 91 -17.22 3.43 6.64
N SER A 92 -17.75 2.26 7.02
CA SER A 92 -17.42 1.55 8.26
C SER A 92 -16.50 0.35 8.05
N LEU A 93 -16.28 -0.07 6.80
CA LEU A 93 -15.37 -1.17 6.50
C LEU A 93 -13.95 -0.66 6.46
N THR A 94 -13.12 -1.27 7.19
CA THR A 94 -11.67 -1.08 7.30
C THR A 94 -11.20 0.36 7.18
N LYS A 95 -11.15 1.03 8.30
CA LYS A 95 -10.45 2.31 8.38
C LYS A 95 -8.92 2.14 8.37
N ASN A 96 -8.45 0.90 8.25
CA ASN A 96 -7.02 0.58 8.21
C ASN A 96 -6.61 -0.12 6.92
N LEU A 97 -5.78 0.55 6.13
CA LEU A 97 -5.27 0.02 4.86
C LEU A 97 -4.13 -0.98 5.04
N THR A 98 -3.44 -0.97 6.17
CA THR A 98 -2.39 -1.94 6.48
C THR A 98 -2.99 -3.34 6.66
N GLU A 99 -4.11 -3.43 7.36
CA GLU A 99 -4.90 -4.66 7.47
C GLU A 99 -5.50 -5.07 6.13
N GLY A 100 -5.98 -4.10 5.36
CA GLY A 100 -6.49 -4.35 4.01
C GLY A 100 -5.41 -4.92 3.08
N LEU A 101 -4.17 -4.44 3.18
CA LEU A 101 -3.04 -5.00 2.44
C LEU A 101 -2.74 -6.44 2.88
N ALA A 102 -2.66 -6.70 4.18
CA ALA A 102 -2.42 -8.05 4.72
C ALA A 102 -3.44 -9.06 4.18
N SER A 103 -4.72 -8.72 4.24
CA SER A 103 -5.78 -9.57 3.72
C SER A 103 -5.70 -9.78 2.18
N LEU A 104 -5.29 -8.77 1.43
CA LEU A 104 -5.06 -8.91 -0.02
C LEU A 104 -3.87 -9.82 -0.32
N VAL A 105 -2.80 -9.73 0.46
CA VAL A 105 -1.64 -10.62 0.35
C VAL A 105 -2.05 -12.04 0.64
N GLU A 106 -2.71 -12.30 1.75
CA GLU A 106 -3.18 -13.62 2.16
C GLU A 106 -4.07 -14.25 1.08
N GLY A 107 -5.10 -13.54 0.63
CA GLY A 107 -6.00 -14.06 -0.40
C GLY A 107 -5.33 -14.28 -1.76
N THR A 108 -4.34 -13.46 -2.12
CA THR A 108 -3.59 -13.64 -3.37
C THR A 108 -2.67 -14.86 -3.28
N LEU A 109 -1.91 -14.98 -2.19
CA LEU A 109 -0.95 -16.08 -2.02
C LEU A 109 -1.67 -17.43 -1.88
N ALA A 110 -2.85 -17.47 -1.27
CA ALA A 110 -3.67 -18.66 -1.22
C ALA A 110 -4.14 -19.17 -2.60
N ALA A 111 -4.16 -18.30 -3.61
CA ALA A 111 -4.54 -18.64 -4.98
C ALA A 111 -3.35 -18.96 -5.89
N VAL A 112 -2.12 -18.81 -5.42
CA VAL A 112 -0.90 -19.10 -6.22
C VAL A 112 -0.53 -20.57 -6.07
N GLU A 113 -0.54 -21.30 -7.19
CA GLU A 113 -0.09 -22.68 -7.23
C GLU A 113 1.42 -22.75 -7.41
N GLY A 114 2.06 -23.77 -6.83
CA GLY A 114 3.48 -24.04 -7.03
C GLY A 114 4.45 -23.30 -6.10
N GLY A 115 3.92 -22.54 -5.15
CA GLY A 115 4.71 -21.75 -4.21
C GLY A 115 4.97 -20.31 -4.68
N TYR A 116 5.49 -19.50 -3.79
CA TYR A 116 5.74 -18.07 -4.03
C TYR A 116 6.94 -17.59 -3.20
N ASP A 117 7.44 -16.44 -3.57
CA ASP A 117 8.51 -15.73 -2.86
C ASP A 117 8.19 -14.24 -2.89
N VAL A 118 7.98 -13.63 -1.73
CA VAL A 118 7.69 -12.20 -1.62
C VAL A 118 8.99 -11.41 -1.76
N LYS A 119 9.08 -10.52 -2.73
CA LYS A 119 10.34 -9.84 -3.07
C LYS A 119 10.52 -8.48 -2.44
N ALA A 120 9.47 -7.69 -2.36
CA ALA A 120 9.55 -6.34 -1.81
C ALA A 120 8.17 -5.74 -1.54
N ILE A 121 8.15 -4.71 -0.70
CA ILE A 121 7.04 -3.77 -0.55
C ILE A 121 7.41 -2.49 -1.28
N MET A 122 6.53 -2.02 -2.16
CA MET A 122 6.71 -0.76 -2.88
C MET A 122 5.73 0.28 -2.36
N TRP A 123 6.24 1.47 -2.03
CA TRP A 123 5.49 2.51 -1.36
C TRP A 123 5.64 3.88 -2.03
N HIS A 124 4.55 4.59 -2.19
CA HIS A 124 4.56 6.00 -2.61
C HIS A 124 3.42 6.74 -1.94
N GLN A 125 3.75 7.57 -0.96
CA GLN A 125 2.81 8.37 -0.18
C GLN A 125 3.60 9.43 0.62
N GLY A 126 2.93 10.44 1.13
CA GLY A 126 3.49 11.50 1.97
C GLY A 126 2.71 12.81 1.85
N GLU A 127 1.99 13.00 0.74
CA GLU A 127 1.26 14.22 0.44
C GLU A 127 0.19 14.54 1.50
N SER A 128 -0.54 13.52 1.92
CA SER A 128 -1.62 13.67 2.90
C SER A 128 -1.09 13.92 4.31
N ASP A 129 0.14 13.53 4.60
CA ASP A 129 0.77 13.71 5.91
C ASP A 129 1.55 15.02 6.07
N ARG A 130 1.51 15.92 5.09
CA ARG A 130 2.24 17.20 5.14
C ARG A 130 1.92 18.05 6.39
N ASN A 131 0.74 17.89 6.95
CA ASN A 131 0.31 18.60 8.16
C ASN A 131 0.58 17.79 9.45
N ALA A 132 1.07 16.56 9.33
CA ALA A 132 1.46 15.69 10.43
C ALA A 132 2.94 15.26 10.32
N ALA A 133 3.75 16.04 9.63
CA ALA A 133 5.13 15.72 9.30
C ALA A 133 6.00 15.39 10.53
N SER A 134 5.70 15.97 11.69
CA SER A 134 6.43 15.71 12.94
C SER A 134 6.29 14.28 13.46
N SER A 135 5.18 13.62 13.18
CA SER A 135 4.93 12.21 13.56
C SER A 135 5.21 11.23 12.43
N TYR A 136 5.51 11.71 11.23
CA TYR A 136 5.62 10.85 10.04
C TYR A 136 6.66 9.74 10.20
N TYR A 137 7.85 10.05 10.69
CA TYR A 137 8.91 9.05 10.87
C TYR A 137 8.47 7.88 11.76
N VAL A 138 7.91 8.19 12.92
CA VAL A 138 7.49 7.16 13.88
C VAL A 138 6.37 6.30 13.28
N ASN A 139 5.36 6.94 12.71
CA ASN A 139 4.24 6.23 12.09
C ASN A 139 4.67 5.40 10.88
N PHE A 140 5.58 5.92 10.06
CA PHE A 140 6.11 5.23 8.88
C PHE A 140 6.91 3.99 9.27
N LYS A 141 7.81 4.14 10.25
CA LYS A 141 8.58 3.01 10.79
C LYS A 141 7.66 1.92 11.34
N THR A 142 6.70 2.29 12.19
CA THR A 142 5.73 1.33 12.77
C THR A 142 4.93 0.62 11.69
N MET A 143 4.53 1.34 10.64
CA MET A 143 3.80 0.77 9.51
C MET A 143 4.66 -0.25 8.74
N ILE A 144 5.93 0.05 8.49
CA ILE A 144 6.84 -0.87 7.81
C ILE A 144 7.02 -2.15 8.63
N GLU A 145 7.27 -2.00 9.92
CA GLU A 145 7.44 -3.13 10.84
C GLU A 145 6.17 -4.00 10.89
N TYR A 146 5.01 -3.36 10.94
CA TYR A 146 3.73 -4.05 10.92
C TYR A 146 3.49 -4.81 9.61
N MET A 147 3.74 -4.19 8.47
CA MET A 147 3.57 -4.85 7.17
C MET A 147 4.47 -6.08 7.01
N ARG A 148 5.73 -5.96 7.41
CA ARG A 148 6.68 -7.08 7.40
C ARG A 148 6.23 -8.22 8.30
N GLN A 149 5.81 -7.90 9.50
CA GLN A 149 5.30 -8.89 10.45
C GLN A 149 4.05 -9.58 9.92
N ALA A 150 3.10 -8.83 9.36
CA ALA A 150 1.89 -9.40 8.80
C ALA A 150 2.17 -10.33 7.60
N ILE A 151 3.11 -9.96 6.72
CA ILE A 151 3.52 -10.82 5.61
C ILE A 151 4.17 -12.09 6.14
N TYR A 152 5.09 -11.99 7.11
CA TYR A 152 5.69 -13.15 7.76
C TYR A 152 4.64 -14.09 8.37
N GLU A 153 3.63 -13.55 9.04
CA GLU A 153 2.55 -14.36 9.65
C GLU A 153 1.73 -15.13 8.60
N ILE A 154 1.62 -14.59 7.39
CA ILE A 154 0.94 -15.23 6.27
C ILE A 154 1.83 -16.30 5.61
N THR A 155 3.10 -16.00 5.40
CA THR A 155 4.02 -16.83 4.61
C THR A 155 4.76 -17.87 5.45
N GLY A 156 5.05 -17.56 6.71
CA GLY A 156 5.93 -18.34 7.58
C GLY A 156 7.42 -18.20 7.25
N ASP A 157 7.80 -17.37 6.28
CA ASP A 157 9.21 -17.17 5.90
C ASP A 157 9.87 -16.08 6.74
N GLU A 158 10.89 -16.46 7.51
CA GLU A 158 11.66 -15.53 8.34
C GLU A 158 12.31 -14.38 7.55
N ALA A 159 12.64 -14.59 6.28
CA ALA A 159 13.18 -13.55 5.42
C ALA A 159 12.21 -12.37 5.23
N ASP A 160 10.92 -12.62 5.31
CA ASP A 160 9.89 -11.59 5.12
C ASP A 160 9.87 -10.54 6.22
N LYS A 161 10.41 -10.83 7.39
CA LYS A 161 10.62 -9.84 8.47
C LYS A 161 11.56 -8.70 8.09
N THR A 162 12.34 -8.90 7.04
CA THR A 162 13.33 -7.93 6.55
C THR A 162 13.13 -7.57 5.09
N LEU A 163 11.93 -7.80 4.56
CA LEU A 163 11.61 -7.48 3.16
C LEU A 163 12.11 -6.09 2.75
N PRO A 164 12.71 -5.96 1.57
CA PRO A 164 13.02 -4.66 1.01
C PRO A 164 11.78 -3.77 0.98
N PHE A 165 11.94 -2.54 1.47
CA PHE A 165 10.91 -1.52 1.40
C PHE A 165 11.38 -0.41 0.48
N ILE A 166 10.81 -0.36 -0.72
CA ILE A 166 11.22 0.56 -1.78
C ILE A 166 10.19 1.70 -1.83
N PHE A 167 10.63 2.92 -1.64
CA PHE A 167 9.71 4.05 -1.64
C PHE A 167 10.17 5.18 -2.55
N GLY A 168 9.20 5.94 -3.04
CA GLY A 168 9.41 7.18 -3.79
C GLY A 168 9.09 8.39 -2.92
N THR A 169 9.92 9.43 -3.00
CA THR A 169 9.66 10.72 -2.35
C THR A 169 8.65 11.55 -3.14
N ILE A 170 8.07 12.54 -2.48
CA ILE A 170 7.14 13.46 -3.13
C ILE A 170 7.89 14.45 -4.01
N CYS A 171 7.39 14.66 -5.20
CA CYS A 171 7.99 15.62 -6.14
C CYS A 171 8.07 17.04 -5.53
N HIS A 172 9.25 17.66 -5.57
CA HIS A 172 9.49 18.98 -4.99
C HIS A 172 8.62 20.09 -5.59
N SER A 173 8.17 19.93 -6.83
CA SER A 173 7.25 20.88 -7.47
C SER A 173 5.79 20.68 -7.06
N SER A 174 5.47 19.66 -6.29
CA SER A 174 4.13 19.44 -5.78
C SER A 174 3.77 20.46 -4.70
N THR A 175 2.56 20.98 -4.76
CA THR A 175 2.00 21.84 -3.68
C THR A 175 1.78 21.07 -2.37
N GLN A 176 1.91 19.76 -2.40
CA GLN A 176 1.79 18.86 -1.26
C GLN A 176 3.13 18.38 -0.72
N TYR A 177 4.23 18.86 -1.31
CA TYR A 177 5.57 18.58 -0.82
C TYR A 177 5.80 19.13 0.59
N ASN A 178 6.48 18.35 1.40
CA ASN A 178 6.93 18.76 2.73
C ASN A 178 8.32 18.16 3.01
N ALA A 179 9.31 19.03 3.21
CA ALA A 179 10.69 18.63 3.43
C ALA A 179 10.91 17.81 4.71
N GLN A 180 10.07 17.96 5.72
CA GLN A 180 10.15 17.16 6.95
C GLN A 180 9.64 15.73 6.71
N VAL A 181 8.62 15.56 5.86
CA VAL A 181 8.15 14.23 5.42
C VAL A 181 9.24 13.54 4.62
N GLU A 182 9.83 14.23 3.63
CA GLU A 182 10.93 13.67 2.83
C GLU A 182 12.13 13.26 3.70
N LYS A 183 12.52 14.11 4.65
CA LYS A 183 13.61 13.79 5.58
C LYS A 183 13.32 12.56 6.44
N ALA A 184 12.07 12.27 6.70
CA ALA A 184 11.63 11.13 7.50
C ALA A 184 11.57 9.83 6.68
N GLN A 185 11.42 9.92 5.38
CA GLN A 185 11.54 8.82 4.43
C GLN A 185 12.99 8.41 4.23
#